data_7f0e315704fbb4f6507284b430953aaa
#
_entry.id   7f0e315704fbb4f6507284b430953aaa
#
_cell.length_a   1.000
_cell.length_b   1.000
_cell.length_c   1.000
_cell.angle_alpha   90.00
_cell.angle_beta   90.00
_cell.angle_gamma   90.00
#
_symmetry.space_group_name_H-M   'P 1'
#
loop_
_entity.id
_entity.type
_entity.pdbx_description
1 polymer ?
#
loop_
_entity_poly.entity_id
_entity_poly.type
_entity_poly.pdbx_seq_one_letter_code
_entity_poly.pdbx_strand_id
1 'polypeptide(L)' 'MKMRIMDTEEECAAMVNLIRSTVPKEYIKSISNFYPNRRQTFSNEGRVYCEFSDLIQQMPGLVVR' A
#
# COMPACT_ATOMS: atom_id res chain seq x y z
N MET A 1 4.90 -9.72 -4.99
CA MET A 1 4.39 -8.50 -5.64
C MET A 1 4.57 -7.32 -4.72
N LYS A 2 5.08 -6.24 -5.25
CA LYS A 2 5.33 -5.03 -4.47
C LYS A 2 4.52 -3.87 -5.03
N MET A 3 4.01 -3.02 -4.15
CA MET A 3 3.24 -1.86 -4.52
C MET A 3 3.71 -0.66 -3.72
N ARG A 4 3.71 0.51 -4.35
CA ARG A 4 4.04 1.77 -3.67
C ARG A 4 2.84 2.69 -3.78
N ILE A 5 2.43 3.23 -2.63
CA ILE A 5 1.34 4.21 -2.55
C ILE A 5 1.99 5.57 -2.32
N MET A 6 1.71 6.52 -3.18
CA MET A 6 2.25 7.89 -3.06
C MET A 6 1.07 8.85 -2.97
N ASP A 7 0.88 9.42 -1.78
CA ASP A 7 -0.20 10.36 -1.53
C ASP A 7 0.03 11.02 -0.18
N THR A 8 -0.94 11.79 0.29
CA THR A 8 -0.90 12.35 1.63
C THR A 8 -0.95 11.24 2.68
N GLU A 9 -0.55 11.57 3.90
CA GLU A 9 -0.56 10.59 5.00
C GLU A 9 -1.97 10.03 5.22
N GLU A 10 -2.99 10.88 5.17
CA GLU A 10 -4.37 10.45 5.36
C GLU A 10 -4.82 9.49 4.26
N GLU A 11 -4.50 9.82 3.01
CA GLU A 11 -4.86 8.97 1.87
C GLU A 11 -4.10 7.64 1.91
N CYS A 12 -2.83 7.67 2.27
CA CYS A 12 -2.04 6.45 2.43
C CYS A 12 -2.64 5.57 3.53
N ALA A 13 -3.02 6.15 4.65
CA ALA A 13 -3.64 5.41 5.74
C ALA A 13 -4.98 4.80 5.30
N ALA A 14 -5.79 5.54 4.56
CA ALA A 14 -7.06 5.05 4.03
C ALA A 14 -6.83 3.87 3.08
N MET A 15 -5.84 3.96 2.19
CA MET A 15 -5.52 2.88 1.26
C MET A 15 -5.00 1.64 1.98
N VAL A 16 -4.16 1.82 2.99
CA VAL A 16 -3.65 0.71 3.80
C VAL A 16 -4.81 0.00 4.52
N ASN A 17 -5.72 0.77 5.09
CA ASN A 17 -6.90 0.20 5.75
C ASN A 17 -7.79 -0.56 4.76
N LEU A 18 -7.98 -0.02 3.58
CA LEU A 18 -8.74 -0.69 2.51
C LEU A 18 -8.08 -2.02 2.12
N ILE A 19 -6.76 -2.01 1.93
CA ILE A 19 -6.01 -3.22 1.59
C ILE A 19 -6.17 -4.27 2.70
N ARG A 20 -6.04 -3.87 3.96
CA ARG A 20 -6.19 -4.79 5.09
C ARG A 20 -7.59 -5.35 5.23
N SER A 21 -8.58 -4.60 4.76
CA SER A 21 -9.99 -5.03 4.82
C SER A 21 -10.35 -5.95 3.65
N THR A 22 -9.74 -5.75 2.48
CA THR A 22 -10.11 -6.48 1.27
C THR A 22 -9.17 -7.64 0.95
N VAL A 23 -7.92 -7.57 1.39
CA VAL A 23 -6.91 -8.61 1.13
C VAL A 23 -6.69 -9.43 2.39
N PRO A 24 -6.83 -10.77 2.34
CA PRO A 24 -6.55 -11.62 3.49
C PRO A 24 -5.12 -11.44 3.99
N LYS A 25 -4.94 -11.52 5.30
CA LYS A 25 -3.63 -11.34 5.94
C LYS A 25 -2.55 -12.25 5.37
N GLU A 26 -2.94 -13.46 4.98
CA GLU A 26 -2.00 -14.45 4.45
C GLU A 26 -1.37 -14.03 3.13
N TYR A 27 -1.97 -13.07 2.43
CA TYR A 27 -1.43 -12.53 1.19
C TYR A 27 -0.60 -11.27 1.40
N ILE A 28 -0.65 -10.68 2.59
CA ILE A 28 0.11 -9.46 2.91
C ILE A 28 1.39 -9.86 3.63
N LYS A 29 2.54 -9.66 2.99
CA LYS A 29 3.83 -9.93 3.60
C LYS A 29 4.24 -8.82 4.56
N SER A 30 4.18 -7.59 4.09
CA SER A 30 4.55 -6.44 4.90
C SER A 30 3.95 -5.16 4.34
N ILE A 31 3.73 -4.22 5.26
CA ILE A 31 3.32 -2.86 4.91
C ILE A 31 4.21 -1.94 5.74
N SER A 32 4.94 -1.05 5.05
CA SER A 32 5.85 -0.14 5.72
C SER A 32 5.10 0.99 6.40
N ASN A 33 5.82 1.73 7.24
CA ASN A 33 5.33 2.98 7.77
C ASN A 33 5.27 4.04 6.67
N PHE A 34 4.56 5.12 6.93
CA PHE A 34 4.52 6.26 6.04
C PHE A 34 5.86 6.98 6.07
N TYR A 35 6.43 7.21 4.88
CA TYR A 35 7.67 7.96 4.73
C TYR A 35 7.38 9.29 4.06
N PRO A 36 7.40 10.40 4.78
CA PRO A 36 7.12 11.70 4.18
C PRO A 36 8.23 12.13 3.21
N ASN A 37 7.85 12.82 2.14
CA ASN A 37 8.79 13.38 1.19
C ASN A 37 9.34 14.69 1.73
N ARG A 38 10.59 14.69 2.17
CA ARG A 38 11.20 15.85 2.80
C ARG A 38 11.56 16.97 1.83
N ARG A 39 11.59 16.68 0.55
CA ARG A 39 11.96 17.67 -0.47
C ARG A 39 10.85 18.64 -0.83
N GLN A 40 9.62 18.29 -0.47
CA GLN A 40 8.47 19.14 -0.77
C GLN A 40 7.96 19.76 0.52
N THR A 41 8.30 21.01 0.73
CA THR A 41 7.93 21.74 1.94
C THR A 41 6.45 22.12 1.99
N PHE A 42 5.77 22.04 0.84
CA PHE A 42 4.38 22.50 0.72
C PHE A 42 3.35 21.38 0.63
N SER A 43 3.79 20.13 0.54
CA SER A 43 2.85 19.03 0.46
C SER A 43 3.12 18.03 1.60
N ASN A 44 2.03 17.46 2.13
CA ASN A 44 2.12 16.41 3.12
C ASN A 44 2.22 15.03 2.47
N GLU A 45 2.67 14.99 1.24
CA GLU A 45 2.79 13.74 0.51
C GLU A 45 3.97 12.92 0.97
N GLY A 46 3.83 11.64 0.84
CA GLY A 46 4.86 10.68 1.16
C GLY A 46 4.59 9.37 0.46
N ARG A 47 5.13 8.29 1.00
CA ARG A 47 5.01 7.00 0.37
C ARG A 47 4.88 5.89 1.42
N VAL A 48 4.19 4.84 1.01
CA VAL A 48 4.06 3.59 1.78
C VAL A 48 4.39 2.45 0.83
N TYR A 49 5.21 1.52 1.29
CA TYR A 49 5.57 0.34 0.51
C TYR A 49 4.80 -0.86 1.04
N CYS A 50 4.13 -1.56 0.15
CA CYS A 50 3.39 -2.78 0.48
C CYS A 50 4.02 -3.95 -0.27
N GLU A 51 4.19 -5.07 0.42
CA GLU A 51 4.66 -6.29 -0.20
C GLU A 51 3.63 -7.40 0.03
N PHE A 52 3.28 -8.09 -1.05
CA PHE A 52 2.30 -9.14 -1.03
C PHE A 52 2.92 -10.47 -1.45
N SER A 53 2.31 -11.55 -0.97
CA SER A 53 2.68 -12.89 -1.41
C SER A 53 2.35 -13.09 -2.88
N ASP A 54 3.14 -13.90 -3.58
CA ASP A 54 2.87 -14.22 -4.98
C ASP A 54 1.52 -14.91 -5.17
N LEU A 55 0.99 -15.52 -4.11
CA LEU A 55 -0.33 -16.16 -4.15
C LEU A 55 -1.46 -15.17 -4.44
N ILE A 56 -1.24 -13.88 -4.20
CA ILE A 56 -2.27 -12.86 -4.44
C ILE A 56 -2.69 -12.82 -5.92
N GLN A 57 -1.78 -13.18 -6.83
CA GLN A 57 -2.08 -13.21 -8.25
C GLN A 57 -3.09 -14.28 -8.63
N GLN A 58 -3.33 -15.23 -7.74
CA GLN A 58 -4.27 -16.33 -7.95
C GLN A 58 -5.63 -16.05 -7.34
N MET A 59 -5.82 -14.91 -6.69
CA MET A 59 -7.11 -14.56 -6.10
C MET A 59 -8.15 -14.29 -7.18
N PRO A 60 -9.32 -14.93 -7.09
CA PRO A 60 -10.41 -14.65 -8.03
C PRO A 60 -10.85 -13.18 -7.91
N GLY A 61 -11.07 -12.56 -9.05
CA GLY A 61 -11.55 -11.19 -9.09
C GLY A 61 -10.48 -10.13 -8.90
N LEU A 62 -9.25 -10.52 -8.60
CA LEU A 62 -8.14 -9.56 -8.48
C LEU A 62 -7.46 -9.40 -9.84
N VAL A 63 -7.44 -8.18 -10.35
CA VAL A 63 -6.78 -7.87 -11.62
C VAL A 63 -5.44 -7.22 -11.30
N VAL A 64 -4.37 -7.92 -11.64
CA VAL A 64 -3.01 -7.40 -11.49
C VAL A 64 -2.50 -6.98 -12.86
N ARG A 65 -2.10 -5.74 -12.97
CA ARG A 65 -1.57 -5.18 -14.20
C ARG A 65 -0.16 -4.65 -14.00
#